data_0acecfd62e40f88f2963c6e08bfcdb14
#
_entry.id   0acecfd62e40f88f2963c6e08bfcdb14
#
_cell.length_a   1.000
_cell.length_b   1.000
_cell.length_c   1.000
_cell.angle_alpha   90.00
_cell.angle_beta   90.00
_cell.angle_gamma   90.00
#
_symmetry.space_group_name_H-M   'P 1'
#
loop_
_entity.id
_entity.type
_entity.pdbx_description
1 polymer ?
#
loop_
_entity_poly.entity_id
_entity_poly.type
_entity_poly.pdbx_seq_one_letter_code
_entity_poly.pdbx_strand_id
1 'polypeptide(L)'
;MLAMTLTLGLAVFQPVGASHAAMERVPVALTGPGCDTHENELSRALLTLQGVNAAHFHRIADHVLVDITVGLITPEGLVHHLNTAATSWQCRAEIMQSCITAAPAPQTRKDSQ
;
A
#
# COMPACT_ATOMS: atom_id res chain seq x y z
N MET A 1 -24.25 -59.15 -22.44
CA MET A 1 -24.48 -57.82 -22.79
C MET A 1 -23.94 -56.92 -21.70
N LEU A 2 -22.85 -56.31 -21.97
CA LEU A 2 -22.23 -55.47 -21.00
C LEU A 2 -22.71 -54.08 -21.22
N ALA A 3 -23.32 -53.53 -20.22
CA ALA A 3 -23.63 -52.12 -20.22
C ALA A 3 -22.47 -51.40 -19.61
N MET A 4 -21.75 -50.75 -20.40
CA MET A 4 -20.70 -49.91 -19.90
C MET A 4 -21.29 -48.59 -19.50
N THR A 5 -21.33 -48.38 -18.22
CA THR A 5 -21.69 -47.08 -17.74
C THR A 5 -20.43 -46.25 -17.67
N LEU A 6 -20.38 -45.35 -18.51
CA LEU A 6 -19.28 -44.39 -18.49
C LEU A 6 -19.65 -43.31 -17.52
N THR A 7 -19.01 -43.31 -16.39
CA THR A 7 -19.18 -42.22 -15.48
C THR A 7 -18.22 -41.14 -15.87
N LEU A 8 -18.77 -40.13 -16.39
CA LEU A 8 -17.97 -38.97 -16.68
C LEU A 8 -17.81 -38.24 -15.39
N GLY A 9 -16.62 -38.25 -14.87
CA GLY A 9 -16.29 -37.42 -13.75
C GLY A 9 -16.21 -36.00 -14.21
N LEU A 10 -17.08 -35.22 -13.73
CA LEU A 10 -17.01 -33.81 -14.00
C LEU A 10 -16.01 -33.21 -13.08
N ALA A 11 -14.93 -32.80 -13.59
CA ALA A 11 -14.01 -32.04 -12.85
C ALA A 11 -14.54 -30.62 -12.79
N VAL A 12 -15.00 -30.23 -11.67
CA VAL A 12 -15.46 -28.90 -11.49
C VAL A 12 -14.24 -28.04 -11.34
N PHE A 13 -13.98 -27.33 -12.34
CA PHE A 13 -12.94 -26.34 -12.26
C PHE A 13 -13.49 -25.15 -11.62
N GLN A 14 -13.14 -24.92 -10.43
CA GLN A 14 -13.41 -23.68 -9.85
C GLN A 14 -12.30 -22.76 -10.19
N PRO A 15 -12.57 -21.76 -10.90
CA PRO A 15 -11.63 -20.70 -11.06
C PRO A 15 -11.41 -20.16 -9.69
N VAL A 16 -10.37 -20.52 -9.17
CA VAL A 16 -9.97 -19.94 -7.99
C VAL A 16 -9.78 -18.54 -8.25
N GLY A 17 -10.75 -17.97 -8.02
CA GLY A 17 -10.77 -16.68 -8.21
C GLY A 17 -9.49 -16.05 -8.28
N ALA A 18 -9.37 -15.58 -9.20
CA ALA A 18 -8.58 -14.53 -9.28
C ALA A 18 -8.84 -13.66 -8.15
N SER A 19 -8.41 -14.01 -7.07
CA SER A 19 -8.41 -13.07 -6.06
C SER A 19 -7.43 -12.04 -6.46
N HIS A 20 -7.89 -11.05 -7.06
CA HIS A 20 -7.12 -9.90 -7.21
C HIS A 20 -6.86 -9.42 -5.81
N ALA A 21 -5.66 -9.51 -5.40
CA ALA A 21 -5.28 -8.92 -4.17
C ALA A 21 -5.72 -7.47 -4.23
N ALA A 22 -6.43 -7.04 -3.25
CA ALA A 22 -6.91 -5.68 -3.21
C ALA A 22 -5.73 -4.71 -3.22
N MET A 23 -5.91 -3.64 -3.93
CA MET A 23 -4.92 -2.57 -3.99
C MET A 23 -5.37 -1.42 -3.12
N GLU A 24 -4.44 -0.79 -2.49
CA GLU A 24 -4.72 0.37 -1.65
C GLU A 24 -3.73 1.46 -1.99
N ARG A 25 -4.19 2.67 -2.07
CA ARG A 25 -3.32 3.83 -2.27
C ARG A 25 -3.08 4.52 -0.93
N VAL A 26 -1.84 4.59 -0.55
CA VAL A 26 -1.44 5.15 0.74
C VAL A 26 -0.77 6.49 0.52
N PRO A 27 -1.35 7.57 1.04
CA PRO A 27 -0.69 8.87 0.97
C PRO A 27 0.36 8.98 2.07
N VAL A 28 1.58 9.22 1.69
CA VAL A 28 2.69 9.35 2.61
C VAL A 28 3.23 10.76 2.54
N ALA A 29 3.21 11.45 3.65
CA ALA A 29 3.76 12.79 3.73
C ALA A 29 5.28 12.72 3.84
N LEU A 30 5.97 13.57 3.10
CA LEU A 30 7.42 13.62 3.11
C LEU A 30 7.85 14.97 3.64
N THR A 31 8.65 14.96 4.69
CA THR A 31 9.13 16.19 5.31
C THR A 31 10.64 16.18 5.41
N GLY A 32 11.23 17.30 5.13
CA GLY A 32 12.67 17.48 5.23
C GLY A 32 13.27 17.97 3.92
N PRO A 33 14.40 18.64 3.98
CA PRO A 33 15.01 19.21 2.79
C PRO A 33 15.58 18.17 1.84
N GLY A 34 15.83 16.97 2.32
CA GLY A 34 16.41 15.93 1.49
C GLY A 34 15.41 15.13 0.67
N CYS A 35 14.11 15.34 0.87
CA CYS A 35 13.13 14.54 0.15
C CYS A 35 13.17 14.79 -1.35
N ASP A 36 13.23 16.05 -1.76
CA ASP A 36 13.25 16.37 -3.18
C ASP A 36 14.56 15.97 -3.84
N THR A 37 15.67 16.16 -3.15
CA THR A 37 16.95 15.83 -3.74
C THR A 37 17.20 14.33 -3.84
N HIS A 38 16.45 13.54 -3.08
CA HIS A 38 16.60 12.08 -3.10
C HIS A 38 15.34 11.37 -3.62
N GLU A 39 14.60 12.06 -4.46
CA GLU A 39 13.36 11.48 -4.97
C GLU A 39 13.60 10.20 -5.74
N ASN A 40 14.65 10.13 -6.53
CA ASN A 40 14.96 8.92 -7.28
C ASN A 40 15.31 7.76 -6.36
N GLU A 41 16.04 8.04 -5.29
CA GLU A 41 16.39 7.03 -4.32
C GLU A 41 15.16 6.58 -3.53
N LEU A 42 14.28 7.51 -3.20
CA LEU A 42 13.03 7.17 -2.52
C LEU A 42 12.16 6.29 -3.43
N SER A 43 12.06 6.65 -4.69
CA SER A 43 11.29 5.87 -5.65
C SER A 43 11.84 4.46 -5.78
N ARG A 44 13.15 4.35 -5.87
CA ARG A 44 13.79 3.06 -5.98
C ARG A 44 13.59 2.23 -4.71
N ALA A 45 13.71 2.84 -3.54
CA ALA A 45 13.49 2.16 -2.28
C ALA A 45 12.06 1.65 -2.18
N LEU A 46 11.10 2.44 -2.62
CA LEU A 46 9.72 2.02 -2.61
C LEU A 46 9.46 0.87 -3.58
N LEU A 47 9.93 0.99 -4.79
CA LEU A 47 9.62 0.01 -5.83
C LEU A 47 10.33 -1.31 -5.63
N THR A 48 11.32 -1.38 -4.76
CA THR A 48 11.97 -2.63 -4.44
C THR A 48 11.27 -3.37 -3.31
N LEU A 49 10.32 -2.75 -2.62
CA LEU A 49 9.60 -3.41 -1.56
C LEU A 49 8.54 -4.34 -2.12
N GLN A 50 8.47 -5.54 -1.58
CA GLN A 50 7.44 -6.47 -1.99
C GLN A 50 6.08 -5.94 -1.56
N GLY A 51 5.17 -5.88 -2.45
CA GLY A 51 3.83 -5.35 -2.17
C GLY A 51 3.63 -3.93 -2.66
N VAL A 52 4.70 -3.23 -3.06
CA VAL A 52 4.58 -1.90 -3.62
C VAL A 52 4.50 -2.03 -5.14
N ASN A 53 3.45 -1.51 -5.72
CA ASN A 53 3.19 -1.62 -7.15
C ASN A 53 3.52 -0.35 -7.92
N ALA A 54 3.37 0.78 -7.30
CA ALA A 54 3.65 2.06 -7.94
C ALA A 54 3.85 3.14 -6.88
N ALA A 55 4.58 4.16 -7.23
CA ALA A 55 4.79 5.32 -6.40
C ALA A 55 4.61 6.57 -7.26
N HIS A 56 3.73 7.45 -6.82
CA HIS A 56 3.40 8.65 -7.58
C HIS A 56 3.81 9.87 -6.78
N PHE A 57 4.86 10.51 -7.25
CA PHE A 57 5.33 11.74 -6.64
C PHE A 57 4.64 12.92 -7.32
N HIS A 58 4.57 14.02 -6.61
CA HIS A 58 4.07 15.29 -7.17
C HIS A 58 2.58 15.36 -7.49
N ARG A 59 1.82 14.34 -7.15
CA ARG A 59 0.37 14.43 -7.27
C ARG A 59 -0.20 15.33 -6.19
N ILE A 60 0.39 15.27 -5.02
CA ILE A 60 0.08 16.15 -3.91
C ILE A 60 1.42 16.67 -3.43
N ALA A 61 1.51 17.96 -3.18
CA ALA A 61 2.76 18.57 -2.74
C ALA A 61 3.26 17.90 -1.46
N ASP A 62 4.54 17.61 -1.42
CA ASP A 62 5.20 17.01 -0.27
C ASP A 62 4.65 15.64 0.12
N HIS A 63 4.09 14.93 -0.84
CA HIS A 63 3.55 13.59 -0.61
C HIS A 63 3.97 12.65 -1.73
N VAL A 64 4.01 11.37 -1.39
CA VAL A 64 4.09 10.34 -2.40
C VAL A 64 2.86 9.43 -2.20
N LEU A 65 2.17 9.14 -3.27
CA LEU A 65 1.05 8.21 -3.23
C LEU A 65 1.57 6.85 -3.64
N VAL A 66 1.48 5.90 -2.73
CA VAL A 66 2.05 4.57 -2.94
C VAL A 66 0.92 3.56 -3.09
N ASP A 67 0.93 2.86 -4.21
CA ASP A 67 -0.05 1.81 -4.43
C ASP A 67 0.52 0.50 -3.91
N ILE A 68 -0.14 -0.08 -2.95
CA ILE A 68 0.33 -1.31 -2.30
C ILE A 68 -0.68 -2.43 -2.49
N THR A 69 -0.21 -3.65 -2.38
CA THR A 69 -1.07 -4.83 -2.36
C THR A 69 -1.39 -5.14 -0.90
N VAL A 70 -2.66 -5.10 -0.57
CA VAL A 70 -3.11 -5.36 0.78
C VAL A 70 -2.72 -6.78 1.17
N GLY A 71 -2.15 -6.92 2.33
CA GLY A 71 -1.72 -8.23 2.83
C GLY A 71 -0.24 -8.52 2.60
N LEU A 72 0.41 -7.82 1.66
CA LEU A 72 1.84 -8.00 1.44
C LEU A 72 2.66 -6.98 2.20
N ILE A 73 2.12 -5.80 2.37
CA ILE A 73 2.79 -4.76 3.15
C ILE A 73 1.72 -3.89 3.78
N THR A 74 1.98 -3.37 4.94
CA THR A 74 1.06 -2.45 5.62
C THR A 74 1.53 -1.03 5.43
N PRO A 75 0.64 -0.04 5.57
CA PRO A 75 1.07 1.35 5.52
C PRO A 75 2.17 1.66 6.54
N GLU A 76 2.05 1.11 7.74
CA GLU A 76 3.05 1.33 8.78
C GLU A 76 4.39 0.70 8.40
N GLY A 77 4.36 -0.49 7.84
CA GLY A 77 5.57 -1.17 7.36
C GLY A 77 6.22 -0.39 6.24
N LEU A 78 5.41 0.18 5.34
CA LEU A 78 5.88 0.99 4.25
C LEU A 78 6.65 2.21 4.77
N VAL A 79 6.06 2.93 5.71
CA VAL A 79 6.67 4.12 6.28
C VAL A 79 7.94 3.75 7.05
N HIS A 80 7.92 2.64 7.75
CA HIS A 80 9.11 2.17 8.48
C HIS A 80 10.27 1.92 7.51
N HIS A 81 10.00 1.24 6.41
CA HIS A 81 11.03 0.98 5.41
C HIS A 81 11.54 2.27 4.77
N LEU A 82 10.65 3.20 4.48
CA LEU A 82 11.06 4.47 3.93
C LEU A 82 11.95 5.24 4.88
N ASN A 83 11.57 5.29 6.15
CA ASN A 83 12.35 6.03 7.13
C ASN A 83 13.71 5.38 7.36
N THR A 84 13.78 4.07 7.29
CA THR A 84 15.05 3.38 7.41
C THR A 84 15.97 3.73 6.24
N ALA A 85 15.45 3.74 5.03
CA ALA A 85 16.23 4.08 3.86
C ALA A 85 16.62 5.56 3.85
N ALA A 86 15.72 6.41 4.30
CA ALA A 86 15.91 7.85 4.21
C ALA A 86 16.62 8.49 5.39
N THR A 87 17.06 7.69 6.35
CA THR A 87 17.65 8.21 7.57
C THR A 87 18.78 9.18 7.29
N SER A 88 19.64 8.88 6.33
CA SER A 88 20.77 9.74 6.04
C SER A 88 20.47 10.84 5.05
N TRP A 89 19.24 10.92 4.55
CA TRP A 89 18.88 11.87 3.49
C TRP A 89 18.15 13.10 4.01
N GLN A 90 17.99 13.22 5.30
CA GLN A 90 17.20 14.31 5.89
C GLN A 90 15.80 14.35 5.32
N CYS A 91 15.19 13.19 5.20
CA CYS A 91 13.83 13.05 4.73
C CYS A 91 13.09 12.11 5.66
N ARG A 92 11.90 12.49 6.05
CA ARG A 92 11.08 11.69 6.94
C ARG A 92 9.72 11.43 6.31
N ALA A 93 9.27 10.21 6.42
CA ALA A 93 7.98 9.80 5.89
C ALA A 93 7.00 9.58 7.03
N GLU A 94 5.74 9.98 6.81
CA GLU A 94 4.67 9.76 7.78
C GLU A 94 3.40 9.46 7.03
N ILE A 95 2.57 8.59 7.59
CA ILE A 95 1.28 8.32 6.99
C ILE A 95 0.40 9.54 7.22
N MET A 96 -0.24 9.99 6.14
CA MET A 96 -1.15 11.07 6.26
C MET A 96 -2.43 10.57 6.87
N GLN A 97 -2.63 10.90 8.11
CA GLN A 97 -3.85 10.55 8.77
C GLN A 97 -4.87 11.49 8.45
N SER A 98 -5.49 11.39 7.41
CA SER A 98 -6.34 12.40 7.11
C SER A 98 -7.64 12.19 7.52
N CYS A 99 -8.31 12.95 7.10
CA CYS A 99 -9.66 13.04 7.18
C CYS A 99 -10.34 11.82 6.93
N ILE A 100 -9.72 10.92 6.47
CA ILE A 100 -10.37 9.81 6.17
C ILE A 100 -10.88 9.16 7.28
N THR A 101 -10.20 9.18 8.22
CA THR A 101 -10.61 8.45 9.22
C THR A 101 -11.56 9.04 9.93
N ALA A 102 -11.88 9.84 9.55
CA ALA A 102 -12.88 10.35 10.09
C ALA A 102 -13.50 9.58 10.95
N ALA A 103 -13.45 9.40 11.25
CA ALA A 103 -14.13 8.79 11.82
C ALA A 103 -14.19 8.92 12.98
N PRO A 104 -14.49 8.84 13.28
CA PRO A 104 -15.02 8.88 14.15
C PRO A 104 -14.80 9.56 15.10
N ALA A 105 -14.72 9.99 15.31
CA ALA A 105 -14.65 10.32 15.94
C ALA A 105 -14.49 10.77 16.80
N PRO A 106 -14.55 10.91 17.09
CA PRO A 106 -14.44 11.29 17.69
C PRO A 106 -14.06 11.92 18.42
N GLN A 107 -13.82 12.04 18.36
CA GLN A 107 -13.50 12.29 18.67
C GLN A 107 -13.47 13.05 19.46
N THR A 108 -13.41 13.14 19.70
CA THR A 108 -13.42 13.56 20.09
C THR A 108 -13.27 14.55 20.61
N ARG A 109 -13.07 14.68 20.74
CA ARG A 109 -12.90 15.28 20.92
C ARG A 109 -13.03 16.13 21.48
N LYS A 110 -12.93 16.25 21.72
CA LYS A 110 -13.03 16.74 22.00
C LYS A 110 -13.31 17.54 22.27
N ASP A 111 -13.31 17.47 22.50
CA ASP A 111 -13.54 17.83 22.52
C ASP A 111 -13.80 18.56 22.71
N SER A 112 -13.87 18.67 22.90
CA SER A 112 -14.06 18.87 22.83
C SER A 112 -14.26 19.48 22.84
N GLN A 113 -14.39 19.59 23.12
CA GLN A 113 -14.52 19.53 22.89
C GLN A 113 -14.51 19.89 23.05
#